data_7aed3d106e1c17be2f7074c9d26e59c5
#
_entry.id   7aed3d106e1c17be2f7074c9d26e59c5
#
_cell.length_a   1.000
_cell.length_b   1.000
_cell.length_c   1.000
_cell.angle_alpha   90.00
_cell.angle_beta   90.00
_cell.angle_gamma   90.00
#
_symmetry.space_group_name_H-M   'P 1'
#
loop_
_entity.id
_entity.type
_entity.pdbx_description
1 polymer ?
#
loop_
_entity_poly.entity_id
_entity_poly.type
_entity_poly.pdbx_seq_one_letter_code
_entity_poly.pdbx_strand_id
1 'polypeptide(L)'
;MREERAAGVDWAGVRAQFPVTETYAYLNSAGAGPVSRRTSETAAKLYLETEEAGDRLWEVWLARRERARADVARLINAEPDEIAFTTNTSGGMNLIVDALE
;
A
#
# COMPACT_ATOMS: atom_id res chain seq x y z
N MET A 1 16.73 -17.38 -16.43
CA MET A 1 16.64 -16.90 -15.02
C MET A 1 15.46 -15.96 -14.72
N ARG A 2 14.85 -15.28 -15.72
CA ARG A 2 13.61 -14.47 -15.52
C ARG A 2 12.32 -15.30 -15.61
N GLU A 3 12.30 -16.38 -16.37
CA GLU A 3 11.11 -17.24 -16.54
C GLU A 3 10.85 -18.18 -15.36
N GLU A 4 11.87 -18.65 -14.64
CA GLU A 4 11.70 -19.57 -13.50
C GLU A 4 11.07 -18.91 -12.26
N ARG A 5 11.18 -17.59 -12.07
CA ARG A 5 10.50 -16.87 -10.96
C ARG A 5 9.01 -16.63 -11.21
N ALA A 6 8.56 -16.71 -12.45
CA ALA A 6 7.16 -16.53 -12.82
C ALA A 6 6.34 -17.82 -12.75
N ALA A 7 6.98 -18.97 -12.69
CA ALA A 7 6.36 -20.32 -12.75
C ALA A 7 5.56 -20.75 -11.51
N GLY A 8 5.11 -19.82 -10.67
CA GLY A 8 4.27 -20.10 -9.50
C GLY A 8 3.29 -18.99 -9.16
N VAL A 9 3.27 -17.89 -9.93
CA VAL A 9 2.37 -16.75 -9.66
C VAL A 9 1.08 -16.89 -10.46
N ASP A 10 -0.05 -16.92 -9.78
CA ASP A 10 -1.38 -16.83 -10.41
C ASP A 10 -1.64 -15.39 -10.92
N TRP A 11 -1.12 -15.08 -12.10
CA TRP A 11 -1.30 -13.78 -12.75
C TRP A 11 -2.76 -13.46 -13.08
N ALA A 12 -3.59 -14.47 -13.32
CA ALA A 12 -5.01 -14.28 -13.55
C ALA A 12 -5.71 -13.82 -12.26
N GLY A 13 -5.42 -14.47 -11.14
CA GLY A 13 -5.90 -14.07 -9.83
C GLY A 13 -5.40 -12.69 -9.40
N VAL A 14 -4.12 -12.37 -9.65
CA VAL A 14 -3.58 -11.02 -9.40
C VAL A 14 -4.33 -9.98 -10.23
N ARG A 15 -4.53 -10.21 -11.54
CA ARG A 15 -5.24 -9.29 -12.43
C ARG A 15 -6.69 -9.06 -11.99
N ALA A 16 -7.38 -10.11 -11.54
CA ALA A 16 -8.76 -10.04 -11.06
C ALA A 16 -8.93 -9.12 -9.82
N GLN A 17 -7.85 -8.83 -9.09
CA GLN A 17 -7.86 -7.86 -8.00
C GLN A 17 -7.97 -6.41 -8.48
N PHE A 18 -7.76 -6.12 -9.76
CA PHE A 18 -7.74 -4.78 -10.31
C PHE A 18 -8.87 -4.57 -11.34
N PRO A 19 -10.08 -4.16 -10.91
CA PRO A 19 -11.26 -4.06 -11.77
C PRO A 19 -11.08 -3.18 -13.00
N VAL A 20 -10.24 -2.14 -12.92
CA VAL A 20 -9.94 -1.25 -14.05
C VAL A 20 -9.40 -2.02 -15.26
N THR A 21 -8.74 -3.15 -15.04
CA THR A 21 -8.15 -3.97 -16.10
C THR A 21 -9.19 -4.84 -16.84
N GLU A 22 -10.43 -4.91 -16.35
CA GLU A 22 -11.54 -5.59 -17.01
C GLU A 22 -12.03 -4.78 -18.22
N THR A 23 -11.96 -3.45 -18.10
CA THR A 23 -12.49 -2.51 -19.12
C THR A 23 -11.38 -1.85 -19.93
N TYR A 24 -10.21 -1.61 -19.31
CA TYR A 24 -9.14 -0.82 -19.91
C TYR A 24 -7.80 -1.56 -19.92
N ALA A 25 -6.99 -1.31 -20.95
CA ALA A 25 -5.54 -1.52 -20.89
C ALA A 25 -4.92 -0.36 -20.07
N TYR A 26 -4.83 -0.52 -18.75
CA TYR A 26 -4.39 0.57 -17.87
C TYR A 26 -2.88 0.78 -17.95
N LEU A 27 -2.46 1.90 -18.55
CA LEU A 27 -1.05 2.24 -18.81
C LEU A 27 -0.59 3.51 -18.07
N ASN A 28 -1.44 4.10 -17.21
CA ASN A 28 -1.14 5.38 -16.56
C ASN A 28 -0.75 5.21 -15.07
N SER A 29 0.01 4.19 -14.72
CA SER A 29 0.46 3.98 -13.34
C SER A 29 1.38 5.08 -12.80
N ALA A 30 2.01 5.85 -13.70
CA ALA A 30 2.81 7.03 -13.32
C ALA A 30 1.94 8.18 -12.78
N GLY A 31 0.72 8.33 -13.29
CA GLY A 31 -0.22 9.34 -12.79
C GLY A 31 -0.97 8.87 -11.54
N ALA A 32 -1.49 7.64 -11.56
CA ALA A 32 -2.14 7.01 -10.41
C ALA A 32 -2.04 5.49 -10.54
N GLY A 33 -1.55 4.81 -9.54
CA GLY A 33 -1.58 3.35 -9.48
C GLY A 33 -3.03 2.82 -9.43
N PRO A 34 -3.34 1.70 -10.09
CA PRO A 34 -4.66 1.10 -9.99
C PRO A 34 -4.91 0.60 -8.57
N VAL A 35 -6.11 0.82 -8.05
CA VAL A 35 -6.51 0.37 -6.72
C VAL A 35 -7.06 -1.05 -6.80
N SER A 36 -6.55 -1.95 -5.96
CA SER A 36 -7.09 -3.31 -5.87
C SER A 36 -8.39 -3.37 -5.06
N ARG A 37 -9.24 -4.37 -5.32
CA ARG A 37 -10.45 -4.66 -4.52
C ARG A 37 -10.11 -4.76 -3.04
N ARG A 38 -9.09 -5.51 -2.70
CA ARG A 38 -8.61 -5.70 -1.32
C ARG A 38 -8.25 -4.37 -0.65
N THR A 39 -7.65 -3.44 -1.38
CA THR A 39 -7.30 -2.11 -0.84
C THR A 39 -8.55 -1.30 -0.55
N SER A 40 -9.51 -1.22 -1.49
CA SER A 40 -10.74 -0.47 -1.29
C SER A 40 -11.62 -1.05 -0.17
N GLU A 41 -11.73 -2.37 -0.08
CA GLU A 41 -12.45 -3.06 1.00
C GLU A 41 -11.80 -2.79 2.37
N THR A 42 -10.47 -2.81 2.46
CA THR A 42 -9.74 -2.52 3.70
C THR A 42 -9.93 -1.07 4.14
N ALA A 43 -9.92 -0.13 3.19
CA ALA A 43 -10.18 1.28 3.48
C ALA A 43 -11.63 1.49 3.95
N ALA A 44 -12.62 0.90 3.28
CA ALA A 44 -14.01 0.96 3.68
C ALA A 44 -14.22 0.39 5.09
N LYS A 45 -13.57 -0.73 5.41
CA LYS A 45 -13.62 -1.33 6.74
C LYS A 45 -13.09 -0.40 7.83
N LEU A 46 -12.01 0.33 7.57
CA LEU A 46 -11.46 1.32 8.52
C LEU A 46 -12.48 2.43 8.83
N TYR A 47 -13.18 2.93 7.80
CA TYR A 47 -14.23 3.94 8.01
C TYR A 47 -15.39 3.39 8.83
N LEU A 48 -15.86 2.17 8.58
CA LEU A 48 -16.91 1.52 9.37
C LEU A 48 -16.46 1.29 10.83
N GLU A 49 -15.24 0.82 11.05
CA GLU A 49 -14.67 0.67 12.40
C GLU A 49 -14.64 2.00 13.15
N THR A 50 -14.32 3.10 12.45
CA THR A 50 -14.30 4.45 13.05
C THR A 50 -15.71 4.96 13.35
N GLU A 51 -16.68 4.71 12.46
CA GLU A 51 -18.09 5.06 12.64
C GLU A 51 -18.69 4.34 13.85
N GLU A 52 -18.43 3.04 13.99
CA GLU A 52 -19.01 2.20 15.03
C GLU A 52 -18.32 2.35 16.39
N ALA A 53 -17.03 2.53 16.42
CA ALA A 53 -16.21 2.47 17.64
C ALA A 53 -15.50 3.79 18.00
N GLY A 54 -15.55 4.81 17.12
CA GLY A 54 -14.77 6.04 17.30
C GLY A 54 -13.28 5.71 17.34
N ASP A 55 -12.59 6.15 18.38
CA ASP A 55 -11.14 5.94 18.58
C ASP A 55 -10.78 4.71 19.42
N ARG A 56 -11.78 3.92 19.84
CA ARG A 56 -11.54 2.75 20.72
C ARG A 56 -10.60 1.70 20.12
N LEU A 57 -10.48 1.68 18.79
CA LEU A 57 -9.62 0.75 18.06
C LEU A 57 -8.24 1.34 17.74
N TRP A 58 -7.86 2.47 18.35
CA TRP A 58 -6.62 3.17 18.06
C TRP A 58 -5.38 2.27 18.12
N GLU A 59 -5.22 1.49 19.19
CA GLU A 59 -4.11 0.57 19.33
C GLU A 59 -4.09 -0.53 18.26
N VAL A 60 -5.26 -0.98 17.83
CA VAL A 60 -5.39 -1.96 16.73
C VAL A 60 -4.93 -1.35 15.41
N TRP A 61 -5.28 -0.09 15.15
CA TRP A 61 -4.87 0.61 13.93
C TRP A 61 -3.37 0.91 13.94
N LEU A 62 -2.81 1.31 15.08
CA LEU A 62 -1.36 1.46 15.22
C LEU A 62 -0.61 0.15 14.96
N ALA A 63 -1.08 -0.96 15.50
CA ALA A 63 -0.49 -2.27 15.26
C ALA A 63 -0.59 -2.70 13.78
N ARG A 64 -1.67 -2.36 13.09
CA ARG A 64 -1.81 -2.59 11.63
C ARG A 64 -0.82 -1.73 10.84
N ARG A 65 -0.63 -0.47 11.23
CA ARG A 65 0.36 0.44 10.60
C ARG A 65 1.77 -0.11 10.76
N GLU A 66 2.15 -0.56 11.95
CA GLU A 66 3.50 -1.11 12.18
C GLU A 66 3.72 -2.42 11.42
N ARG A 67 2.70 -3.25 11.27
CA ARG A 67 2.77 -4.41 10.37
C ARG A 67 3.01 -4.02 8.92
N ALA A 68 2.27 -3.03 8.41
CA ALA A 68 2.47 -2.51 7.05
C ALA A 68 3.90 -1.95 6.86
N ARG A 69 4.45 -1.27 7.88
CA ARG A 69 5.83 -0.80 7.91
C ARG A 69 6.82 -1.96 7.72
N ALA A 70 6.67 -3.02 8.51
CA ALA A 70 7.52 -4.19 8.44
C ALA A 70 7.38 -4.93 7.08
N ASP A 71 6.19 -4.97 6.52
CA ASP A 71 5.96 -5.59 5.20
C ASP A 71 6.63 -4.80 4.07
N VAL A 72 6.58 -3.47 4.10
CA VAL A 72 7.27 -2.60 3.15
C VAL A 72 8.79 -2.74 3.30
N ALA A 73 9.30 -2.70 4.53
CA ALA A 73 10.72 -2.88 4.81
C ALA A 73 11.24 -4.20 4.20
N ARG A 74 10.53 -5.30 4.45
CA ARG A 74 10.87 -6.61 3.88
C ARG A 74 10.82 -6.64 2.36
N LEU A 75 9.86 -5.92 1.74
CA LEU A 75 9.74 -5.85 0.28
C LEU A 75 10.94 -5.19 -0.39
N ILE A 76 11.50 -4.16 0.24
CA ILE A 76 12.62 -3.37 -0.32
C ILE A 76 13.98 -3.71 0.33
N ASN A 77 14.02 -4.74 1.19
CA ASN A 77 15.21 -5.18 1.93
C ASN A 77 15.80 -4.07 2.82
N ALA A 78 14.93 -3.41 3.59
CA ALA A 78 15.25 -2.41 4.58
C ALA A 78 14.82 -2.86 5.98
N GLU A 79 15.28 -2.15 7.03
CA GLU A 79 14.78 -2.32 8.38
C GLU A 79 13.49 -1.49 8.61
N PRO A 80 12.59 -1.90 9.52
CA PRO A 80 11.34 -1.16 9.76
C PRO A 80 11.53 0.30 10.19
N ASP A 81 12.60 0.62 10.89
CA ASP A 81 12.93 1.98 11.35
C ASP A 81 13.45 2.89 10.23
N GLU A 82 13.81 2.31 9.08
CA GLU A 82 14.16 3.06 7.86
C GLU A 82 12.93 3.45 7.02
N ILE A 83 11.70 3.04 7.44
CA ILE A 83 10.47 3.30 6.69
C ILE A 83 9.67 4.41 7.37
N ALA A 84 9.44 5.52 6.67
CA ALA A 84 8.52 6.58 7.06
C ALA A 84 7.30 6.63 6.14
N PHE A 85 6.10 6.76 6.72
CA PHE A 85 4.88 7.00 5.94
C PHE A 85 4.68 8.50 5.75
N THR A 86 4.44 8.90 4.51
CA THR A 86 4.10 10.29 4.14
C THR A 86 2.78 10.31 3.36
N THR A 87 2.15 11.47 3.28
CA THR A 87 0.87 11.62 2.59
C THR A 87 0.99 11.54 1.07
N ASN A 88 2.13 11.95 0.53
CA ASN A 88 2.43 11.94 -0.91
C ASN A 88 3.94 12.17 -1.14
N THR A 89 4.38 12.03 -2.39
CA THR A 89 5.78 12.21 -2.79
C THR A 89 6.31 13.59 -2.45
N SER A 90 5.55 14.65 -2.69
CA SER A 90 5.97 16.04 -2.41
C SER A 90 6.20 16.24 -0.91
N GLY A 91 5.32 15.72 -0.05
CA GLY A 91 5.50 15.74 1.39
C GLY A 91 6.76 15.00 1.83
N GLY A 92 7.04 13.84 1.26
CA GLY A 92 8.27 13.09 1.52
C GLY A 92 9.53 13.84 1.09
N MET A 93 9.52 14.44 -0.09
CA MET A 93 10.63 15.25 -0.58
C MET A 93 10.91 16.48 0.29
N ASN A 94 9.85 17.18 0.72
CA ASN A 94 10.02 18.34 1.62
C ASN A 94 10.65 17.93 2.96
N LEU A 95 10.22 16.82 3.55
CA LEU A 95 10.83 16.33 4.79
C LEU A 95 12.33 16.05 4.63
N ILE A 96 12.76 15.51 3.48
CA ILE A 96 14.18 15.26 3.20
C ILE A 96 14.94 16.59 3.05
N VAL A 97 14.39 17.54 2.31
CA VAL A 97 15.01 18.86 2.12
C VAL A 97 15.20 19.59 3.46
N ASP A 98 14.14 19.64 4.28
CA ASP A 98 14.19 20.29 5.59
C ASP A 98 15.18 19.60 6.56
N ALA A 99 15.43 18.31 6.39
CA ALA A 99 16.38 17.57 7.22
C ALA A 99 17.85 17.74 6.81
N LEU A 100 18.12 18.30 5.62
CA LEU A 100 19.47 18.51 5.09
C LEU A 100 20.00 19.94 5.32
N GLU A 101 19.16 20.86 5.83
CA GLU A 101 19.56 22.21 6.24
C GLU A 101 20.09 22.21 7.70
#